data_1dacc4f5b5428b2baca2a11e8fe445f1
#
_entry.id   1dacc4f5b5428b2baca2a11e8fe445f1
#
_cell.length_a   1.000
_cell.length_b   1.000
_cell.length_c   1.000
_cell.angle_alpha   90.00
_cell.angle_beta   90.00
_cell.angle_gamma   90.00
#
_symmetry.space_group_name_H-M   'P 1'
#
loop_
_entity.id
_entity.type
_entity.pdbx_description
1 polymer ?
#
loop_
_entity_poly.entity_id
_entity_poly.type
_entity_poly.pdbx_seq_one_letter_code
_entity_poly.pdbx_strand_id
1 'polypeptide(L)'
;IHMDAVKEKRYYGWYMVMVSAIIYALVYSTTSTGSVFTISITQEQGFSRSLWSSKSIFTCIGSLISCYMSGRLIQRFGLKRIMLISTAGVASTFFIPLMFTDIRQYYVLSVYSSATWCAATIMSVPILINRWFGPKKKGIAISLALAGSGVGSMLMSPLLSYLCENYGWRKTYIFEGVILLVVMLPLIYFTVVERPQEKGYTERLGEKESTGSGASAGKTVLTGVPYKEGIKSIVFFTVVMGIMLIQICNASVNNHRTPYLTDLFNGNAVKAASISGIAIGSLTIGKIVLGSLCDKIGVKKGLLLGMTSYFCCLLMLFLSIYSTNFIYLYLMFFCIGGSVGTIVTPLIVSTVFGDKDYGRYLGTIQSITAFGTPIGNMFSAYVFDKTGGYSGAWMVVSTAALIAIPMIFISIVIANRKRAKLPVSMKEATV
;
A
#
# COMPACT_ATOMS: atom_id res chain seq x y z
N ILE A 1 19.94 -14.91 -46.80
CA ILE A 1 18.62 -14.58 -46.23
C ILE A 1 18.52 -15.37 -44.94
N HIS A 2 19.07 -14.84 -43.84
CA HIS A 2 18.80 -15.29 -42.47
C HIS A 2 17.91 -14.23 -41.83
N MET A 3 16.63 -14.49 -41.76
CA MET A 3 15.72 -13.83 -40.83
C MET A 3 15.89 -14.55 -39.51
N ASP A 4 16.82 -14.08 -38.70
CA ASP A 4 16.87 -14.47 -37.28
C ASP A 4 15.62 -13.93 -36.59
N ALA A 5 14.73 -14.87 -36.27
CA ALA A 5 13.62 -14.61 -35.37
C ALA A 5 14.20 -14.19 -33.98
N VAL A 6 14.32 -12.90 -33.77
CA VAL A 6 14.58 -12.34 -32.45
C VAL A 6 13.40 -12.74 -31.57
N LYS A 7 13.57 -13.85 -30.83
CA LYS A 7 12.69 -14.16 -29.70
C LYS A 7 12.65 -12.92 -28.82
N GLU A 8 11.50 -12.21 -28.79
CA GLU A 8 11.26 -11.13 -27.86
C GLU A 8 11.61 -11.64 -26.44
N LYS A 9 12.78 -11.32 -25.96
CA LYS A 9 13.15 -11.59 -24.57
C LYS A 9 12.12 -10.87 -23.71
N ARG A 10 11.29 -11.64 -23.01
CA ARG A 10 10.32 -11.08 -22.05
C ARG A 10 11.04 -10.08 -21.17
N TYR A 11 10.57 -8.83 -21.14
CA TYR A 11 11.19 -7.77 -20.37
C TYR A 11 11.30 -8.17 -18.90
N TYR A 12 12.52 -8.18 -18.36
CA TYR A 12 12.82 -8.66 -17.00
C TYR A 12 12.03 -7.90 -15.92
N GLY A 13 11.58 -6.68 -16.20
CA GLY A 13 10.72 -5.90 -15.31
C GLY A 13 9.44 -6.63 -14.89
N TRP A 14 8.82 -7.43 -15.77
CA TRP A 14 7.65 -8.22 -15.38
C TRP A 14 7.99 -9.34 -14.40
N TYR A 15 9.19 -9.88 -14.48
CA TYR A 15 9.69 -10.80 -13.46
C TYR A 15 9.86 -10.08 -12.10
N MET A 16 10.32 -8.82 -12.09
CA MET A 16 10.38 -8.01 -10.88
C MET A 16 8.99 -7.73 -10.30
N VAL A 17 7.96 -7.55 -11.12
CA VAL A 17 6.56 -7.43 -10.67
C VAL A 17 6.11 -8.71 -9.97
N MET A 18 6.36 -9.87 -10.57
CA MET A 18 5.99 -11.17 -10.00
C MET A 18 6.71 -11.41 -8.66
N VAL A 19 8.01 -11.15 -8.58
CA VAL A 19 8.79 -11.24 -7.34
C VAL A 19 8.23 -10.30 -6.27
N SER A 20 7.90 -9.07 -6.66
CA SER A 20 7.28 -8.09 -5.75
C SER A 20 5.92 -8.55 -5.25
N ALA A 21 5.11 -9.19 -6.09
CA ALA A 21 3.82 -9.76 -5.69
C ALA A 21 4.00 -10.90 -4.68
N ILE A 22 5.01 -11.77 -4.86
CA ILE A 22 5.33 -12.84 -3.90
C ILE A 22 5.80 -12.24 -2.56
N ILE A 23 6.65 -11.21 -2.59
CA ILE A 23 7.08 -10.48 -1.40
C ILE A 23 5.89 -9.91 -0.64
N TYR A 24 4.96 -9.25 -1.37
CA TYR A 24 3.74 -8.74 -0.77
C TYR A 24 2.83 -9.84 -0.23
N ALA A 25 2.72 -10.97 -0.93
CA ALA A 25 1.93 -12.12 -0.50
C ALA A 25 2.42 -12.68 0.84
N LEU A 26 3.72 -12.92 0.95
CA LEU A 26 4.32 -13.51 2.15
C LEU A 26 4.32 -12.54 3.34
N VAL A 27 4.67 -11.27 3.13
CA VAL A 27 4.74 -10.30 4.22
C VAL A 27 3.36 -9.81 4.67
N TYR A 28 2.40 -9.66 3.74
CA TYR A 28 1.04 -9.25 4.11
C TYR A 28 0.23 -10.34 4.79
N SER A 29 0.56 -11.60 4.57
CA SER A 29 -0.05 -12.72 5.32
C SER A 29 0.14 -12.55 6.83
N THR A 30 1.31 -12.06 7.25
CA THR A 30 1.64 -11.84 8.66
C THR A 30 0.72 -10.82 9.35
N THR A 31 0.22 -9.84 8.61
CA THR A 31 -0.72 -8.84 9.15
C THR A 31 -2.16 -9.36 9.20
N SER A 32 -2.54 -10.19 8.23
CA SER A 32 -3.90 -10.75 8.14
C SER A 32 -4.17 -11.80 9.22
N THR A 33 -3.14 -12.54 9.61
CA THR A 33 -3.23 -13.59 10.64
C THR A 33 -3.02 -13.08 12.05
N GLY A 34 -2.70 -11.80 12.22
CA GLY A 34 -2.52 -11.17 13.53
C GLY A 34 -3.72 -11.36 14.48
N SER A 35 -4.94 -11.45 13.95
CA SER A 35 -6.15 -11.73 14.73
C SER A 35 -6.20 -13.15 15.31
N VAL A 36 -5.71 -14.14 14.57
CA VAL A 36 -5.66 -15.55 15.02
C VAL A 36 -4.72 -15.68 16.20
N PHE A 37 -3.53 -15.11 16.10
CA PHE A 37 -2.54 -15.12 17.18
C PHE A 37 -2.97 -14.29 18.40
N THR A 38 -3.76 -13.23 18.19
CA THR A 38 -4.24 -12.37 19.27
C THR A 38 -4.97 -13.17 20.34
N ILE A 39 -5.91 -14.03 19.95
CA ILE A 39 -6.71 -14.81 20.89
C ILE A 39 -5.82 -15.77 21.68
N SER A 40 -4.99 -16.55 20.98
CA SER A 40 -4.12 -17.55 21.61
C SER A 40 -3.12 -16.93 22.59
N ILE A 41 -2.48 -15.80 22.20
CA ILE A 41 -1.48 -15.14 23.05
C ILE A 41 -2.13 -14.47 24.26
N THR A 42 -3.25 -13.75 24.06
CA THR A 42 -3.92 -13.05 25.16
C THR A 42 -4.50 -14.01 26.18
N GLN A 43 -5.02 -15.15 25.75
CA GLN A 43 -5.53 -16.18 26.66
C GLN A 43 -4.41 -16.84 27.45
N GLU A 44 -3.29 -17.21 26.80
CA GLU A 44 -2.18 -17.88 27.47
C GLU A 44 -1.44 -16.97 28.47
N GLN A 45 -1.24 -15.69 28.11
CA GLN A 45 -0.47 -14.74 28.90
C GLN A 45 -1.34 -13.87 29.84
N GLY A 46 -2.66 -14.04 29.80
CA GLY A 46 -3.58 -13.29 30.67
C GLY A 46 -3.71 -11.80 30.36
N PHE A 47 -3.37 -11.35 29.14
CA PHE A 47 -3.49 -9.96 28.78
C PHE A 47 -4.94 -9.58 28.47
N SER A 48 -5.39 -8.40 28.94
CA SER A 48 -6.66 -7.86 28.53
C SER A 48 -6.65 -7.46 27.03
N ARG A 49 -7.79 -7.55 26.36
CA ARG A 49 -7.90 -7.15 24.95
C ARG A 49 -7.54 -5.69 24.70
N SER A 50 -7.86 -4.81 25.66
CA SER A 50 -7.52 -3.38 25.59
C SER A 50 -6.01 -3.14 25.63
N LEU A 51 -5.30 -3.81 26.54
CA LEU A 51 -3.84 -3.76 26.61
C LEU A 51 -3.18 -4.30 25.33
N TRP A 52 -3.71 -5.38 24.77
CA TRP A 52 -3.21 -5.92 23.52
C TRP A 52 -3.45 -4.98 22.33
N SER A 53 -4.61 -4.34 22.26
CA SER A 53 -4.96 -3.41 21.18
C SER A 53 -4.13 -2.13 21.23
N SER A 54 -3.63 -1.71 22.38
CA SER A 54 -2.76 -0.53 22.49
C SER A 54 -1.41 -0.67 21.75
N LYS A 55 -1.01 -1.90 21.36
CA LYS A 55 0.13 -2.14 20.44
C LYS A 55 -0.01 -1.35 19.14
N SER A 56 -1.23 -1.08 18.67
CA SER A 56 -1.46 -0.34 17.42
C SER A 56 -0.86 1.07 17.43
N ILE A 57 -0.78 1.71 18.61
CA ILE A 57 -0.13 3.02 18.78
C ILE A 57 1.38 2.89 18.48
N PHE A 58 2.02 1.87 19.04
CA PHE A 58 3.45 1.62 18.84
C PHE A 58 3.76 1.19 17.40
N THR A 59 2.87 0.41 16.79
CA THR A 59 2.94 0.07 15.36
C THR A 59 2.91 1.33 14.49
N CYS A 60 2.04 2.29 14.80
CA CYS A 60 1.98 3.58 14.11
C CYS A 60 3.31 4.34 14.21
N ILE A 61 3.89 4.44 15.42
CA ILE A 61 5.18 5.12 15.64
C ILE A 61 6.30 4.48 14.81
N GLY A 62 6.40 3.16 14.82
CA GLY A 62 7.41 2.45 14.03
C GLY A 62 7.25 2.66 12.53
N SER A 63 6.02 2.64 12.01
CA SER A 63 5.75 2.90 10.59
C SER A 63 6.08 4.33 10.19
N LEU A 64 5.79 5.32 11.04
CA LEU A 64 6.15 6.72 10.82
C LEU A 64 7.66 6.91 10.63
N ILE A 65 8.44 6.40 11.59
CA ILE A 65 9.90 6.49 11.58
C ILE A 65 10.45 5.80 10.33
N SER A 66 9.98 4.59 10.06
CA SER A 66 10.46 3.80 8.94
C SER A 66 10.15 4.43 7.59
N CYS A 67 8.93 4.86 7.35
CA CYS A 67 8.55 5.50 6.09
C CYS A 67 9.38 6.75 5.82
N TYR A 68 9.60 7.57 6.84
CA TYR A 68 10.43 8.77 6.71
C TYR A 68 11.91 8.46 6.43
N MET A 69 12.47 7.46 7.10
CA MET A 69 13.87 7.10 6.96
C MET A 69 14.17 6.24 5.73
N SER A 70 13.27 5.31 5.37
CA SER A 70 13.52 4.30 4.32
C SER A 70 13.85 4.93 2.98
N GLY A 71 13.18 6.02 2.58
CA GLY A 71 13.46 6.70 1.33
C GLY A 71 14.88 7.25 1.25
N ARG A 72 15.44 7.73 2.38
CA ARG A 72 16.83 8.22 2.49
C ARG A 72 17.83 7.07 2.56
N LEU A 73 17.52 6.05 3.34
CA LEU A 73 18.35 4.85 3.50
C LEU A 73 18.51 4.10 2.17
N ILE A 74 17.42 3.95 1.41
CA ILE A 74 17.44 3.33 0.08
C ILE A 74 18.33 4.12 -0.89
N GLN A 75 18.32 5.45 -0.83
CA GLN A 75 19.20 6.27 -1.67
C GLN A 75 20.68 6.15 -1.28
N ARG A 76 20.98 5.97 0.02
CA ARG A 76 22.36 5.89 0.53
C ARG A 76 22.95 4.49 0.42
N PHE A 77 22.20 3.46 0.77
CA PHE A 77 22.71 2.08 0.90
C PHE A 77 22.28 1.15 -0.24
N GLY A 78 21.38 1.60 -1.11
CA GLY A 78 20.79 0.79 -2.18
C GLY A 78 19.49 0.08 -1.73
N LEU A 79 18.64 -0.19 -2.71
CA LEU A 79 17.31 -0.79 -2.48
C LEU A 79 17.41 -2.24 -2.03
N LYS A 80 18.20 -3.04 -2.74
CA LYS A 80 18.36 -4.49 -2.48
C LYS A 80 18.86 -4.76 -1.07
N ARG A 81 19.87 -4.02 -0.61
CA ARG A 81 20.43 -4.15 0.74
C ARG A 81 19.39 -3.83 1.81
N ILE A 82 18.63 -2.74 1.63
CA ILE A 82 17.56 -2.36 2.57
C ILE A 82 16.46 -3.41 2.58
N MET A 83 16.05 -3.95 1.43
CA MET A 83 15.09 -5.03 1.36
C MET A 83 15.54 -6.28 2.12
N LEU A 84 16.80 -6.70 1.95
CA LEU A 84 17.35 -7.87 2.65
C LEU A 84 17.39 -7.68 4.16
N ILE A 85 17.93 -6.54 4.63
CA ILE A 85 18.02 -6.23 6.07
C ILE A 85 16.62 -6.14 6.68
N SER A 86 15.71 -5.45 6.01
CA SER A 86 14.32 -5.29 6.50
C SER A 86 13.57 -6.61 6.52
N THR A 87 13.76 -7.48 5.53
CA THR A 87 13.14 -8.81 5.49
C THR A 87 13.68 -9.72 6.61
N ALA A 88 14.99 -9.71 6.84
CA ALA A 88 15.57 -10.41 7.99
C ALA A 88 15.01 -9.85 9.31
N GLY A 89 14.82 -8.52 9.39
CA GLY A 89 14.15 -7.86 10.50
C GLY A 89 12.71 -8.34 10.68
N VAL A 90 11.91 -8.40 9.62
CA VAL A 90 10.53 -8.94 9.69
C VAL A 90 10.54 -10.39 10.17
N ALA A 91 11.41 -11.23 9.63
CA ALA A 91 11.50 -12.63 10.06
C ALA A 91 11.88 -12.76 11.56
N SER A 92 12.78 -11.92 12.06
CA SER A 92 13.18 -11.93 13.47
C SER A 92 12.01 -11.61 14.42
N THR A 93 11.02 -10.84 13.96
CA THR A 93 9.83 -10.52 14.78
C THR A 93 8.97 -11.73 15.13
N PHE A 94 9.17 -12.86 14.48
CA PHE A 94 8.48 -14.11 14.78
C PHE A 94 9.24 -14.99 15.79
N PHE A 95 10.55 -14.81 15.93
CA PHE A 95 11.36 -15.58 16.90
C PHE A 95 11.47 -14.86 18.25
N ILE A 96 11.59 -13.54 18.24
CA ILE A 96 11.78 -12.74 19.46
C ILE A 96 10.63 -12.92 20.47
N PRO A 97 9.33 -12.89 20.11
CA PRO A 97 8.22 -12.96 21.08
C PRO A 97 8.02 -14.33 21.71
N LEU A 98 8.73 -15.35 21.26
CA LEU A 98 8.66 -16.69 21.87
C LEU A 98 9.10 -16.72 23.34
N MET A 99 9.92 -15.75 23.75
CA MET A 99 10.44 -15.60 25.11
C MET A 99 9.74 -14.50 25.92
N PHE A 100 8.73 -13.84 25.36
CA PHE A 100 8.08 -12.71 25.98
C PHE A 100 7.06 -13.15 27.04
N THR A 101 7.05 -12.40 28.13
CA THR A 101 6.10 -12.56 29.25
C THR A 101 5.41 -11.27 29.64
N ASP A 102 6.00 -10.10 29.29
CA ASP A 102 5.47 -8.78 29.61
C ASP A 102 4.93 -8.08 28.34
N ILE A 103 3.79 -7.42 28.46
CA ILE A 103 3.17 -6.65 27.38
C ILE A 103 4.07 -5.52 26.85
N ARG A 104 4.92 -4.94 27.70
CA ARG A 104 5.88 -3.89 27.29
C ARG A 104 6.85 -4.36 26.24
N GLN A 105 7.26 -5.62 26.31
CA GLN A 105 8.14 -6.24 25.30
C GLN A 105 7.45 -6.29 23.93
N TYR A 106 6.15 -6.58 23.90
CA TYR A 106 5.34 -6.54 22.68
C TYR A 106 5.16 -5.12 22.12
N TYR A 107 5.15 -4.09 22.97
CA TYR A 107 5.11 -2.69 22.50
C TYR A 107 6.39 -2.33 21.75
N VAL A 108 7.55 -2.63 22.31
CA VAL A 108 8.84 -2.41 21.65
C VAL A 108 8.93 -3.21 20.36
N LEU A 109 8.52 -4.48 20.39
CA LEU A 109 8.47 -5.32 19.21
C LEU A 109 7.55 -4.74 18.13
N SER A 110 6.43 -4.12 18.51
CA SER A 110 5.49 -3.52 17.56
C SER A 110 6.09 -2.32 16.81
N VAL A 111 6.91 -1.51 17.47
CA VAL A 111 7.71 -0.46 16.81
C VAL A 111 8.69 -1.06 15.82
N TYR A 112 9.45 -2.06 16.25
CA TYR A 112 10.46 -2.73 15.43
C TYR A 112 9.84 -3.47 14.23
N SER A 113 8.77 -4.25 14.45
CA SER A 113 8.10 -5.02 13.41
C SER A 113 7.50 -4.12 12.33
N SER A 114 6.80 -3.06 12.73
CA SER A 114 6.22 -2.13 11.78
C SER A 114 7.29 -1.35 11.00
N ALA A 115 8.40 -1.01 11.64
CA ALA A 115 9.51 -0.34 10.98
C ALA A 115 10.15 -1.22 9.90
N THR A 116 10.44 -2.47 10.22
CA THR A 116 11.02 -3.43 9.27
C THR A 116 10.04 -3.80 8.16
N TRP A 117 8.77 -3.98 8.50
CA TRP A 117 7.70 -4.29 7.54
C TRP A 117 7.49 -3.17 6.52
N CYS A 118 7.42 -1.90 6.96
CA CYS A 118 7.29 -0.75 6.07
C CYS A 118 8.48 -0.63 5.11
N ALA A 119 9.70 -0.82 5.60
CA ALA A 119 10.89 -0.76 4.78
C ALA A 119 10.96 -1.90 3.76
N ALA A 120 10.55 -3.12 4.15
CA ALA A 120 10.57 -4.29 3.27
C ALA A 120 9.54 -4.20 2.13
N THR A 121 8.36 -3.62 2.38
CA THR A 121 7.22 -3.66 1.44
C THR A 121 6.77 -2.29 0.97
N ILE A 122 6.16 -1.48 1.85
CA ILE A 122 5.49 -0.21 1.48
C ILE A 122 6.42 0.75 0.75
N MET A 123 7.69 0.82 1.18
CA MET A 123 8.68 1.70 0.56
C MET A 123 9.40 1.04 -0.60
N SER A 124 9.90 -0.18 -0.40
CA SER A 124 10.80 -0.80 -1.35
C SER A 124 10.13 -1.23 -2.65
N VAL A 125 8.94 -1.81 -2.59
CA VAL A 125 8.28 -2.33 -3.80
C VAL A 125 7.86 -1.23 -4.76
N PRO A 126 7.16 -0.15 -4.35
CA PRO A 126 6.87 0.94 -5.28
C PRO A 126 8.11 1.62 -5.86
N ILE A 127 9.19 1.73 -5.07
CA ILE A 127 10.47 2.28 -5.55
C ILE A 127 11.10 1.35 -6.60
N LEU A 128 11.08 0.03 -6.37
CA LEU A 128 11.59 -0.96 -7.32
C LEU A 128 10.83 -0.87 -8.65
N ILE A 129 9.51 -0.91 -8.60
CA ILE A 129 8.67 -0.84 -9.80
C ILE A 129 8.86 0.50 -10.54
N ASN A 130 8.98 1.60 -9.80
CA ASN A 130 9.23 2.92 -10.39
C ASN A 130 10.57 3.01 -11.15
N ARG A 131 11.58 2.22 -10.76
CA ARG A 131 12.86 2.15 -11.44
C ARG A 131 12.80 1.34 -12.76
N TRP A 132 11.87 0.38 -12.86
CA TRP A 132 11.76 -0.53 -13.99
C TRP A 132 10.72 -0.08 -15.03
N PHE A 133 9.68 0.65 -14.62
CA PHE A 133 8.55 1.00 -15.48
C PHE A 133 8.40 2.51 -15.66
N GLY A 134 8.23 2.92 -16.92
CA GLY A 134 7.86 4.28 -17.27
C GLY A 134 6.36 4.55 -17.10
N PRO A 135 5.92 5.81 -17.34
CA PRO A 135 4.55 6.26 -17.03
C PRO A 135 3.42 5.43 -17.64
N LYS A 136 3.62 4.87 -18.84
CA LYS A 136 2.58 4.12 -19.57
C LYS A 136 2.27 2.73 -19.00
N LYS A 137 3.18 2.11 -18.24
CA LYS A 137 3.04 0.74 -17.73
C LYS A 137 3.18 0.67 -16.22
N LYS A 138 3.43 1.81 -15.56
CA LYS A 138 3.67 1.88 -14.11
C LYS A 138 2.43 1.51 -13.29
N GLY A 139 1.26 1.95 -13.71
CA GLY A 139 0.00 1.72 -12.98
C GLY A 139 -0.29 0.24 -12.84
N ILE A 140 -0.30 -0.50 -13.94
CA ILE A 140 -0.54 -1.95 -13.91
C ILE A 140 0.58 -2.70 -13.18
N ALA A 141 1.84 -2.29 -13.35
CA ALA A 141 2.97 -2.93 -12.68
C ALA A 141 2.90 -2.80 -11.15
N ILE A 142 2.62 -1.60 -10.64
CA ILE A 142 2.41 -1.37 -9.20
C ILE A 142 1.20 -2.16 -8.70
N SER A 143 0.11 -2.12 -9.44
CA SER A 143 -1.14 -2.77 -9.03
C SER A 143 -1.02 -4.28 -8.96
N LEU A 144 -0.35 -4.92 -9.92
CA LEU A 144 -0.06 -6.35 -9.91
C LEU A 144 0.85 -6.73 -8.73
N ALA A 145 1.89 -5.94 -8.47
CA ALA A 145 2.77 -6.17 -7.32
C ALA A 145 1.99 -6.10 -5.99
N LEU A 146 1.13 -5.08 -5.82
CA LEU A 146 0.32 -4.90 -4.62
C LEU A 146 -0.83 -5.91 -4.50
N ALA A 147 -1.32 -6.47 -5.61
CA ALA A 147 -2.36 -7.50 -5.63
C ALA A 147 -1.90 -8.79 -4.92
N GLY A 148 -0.59 -9.03 -4.87
CA GLY A 148 0.00 -10.13 -4.10
C GLY A 148 -0.46 -10.18 -2.65
N SER A 149 -0.71 -9.01 -2.01
CA SER A 149 -1.21 -8.95 -0.63
C SER A 149 -2.53 -9.68 -0.43
N GLY A 150 -3.46 -9.56 -1.38
CA GLY A 150 -4.77 -10.23 -1.29
C GLY A 150 -4.64 -11.74 -1.51
N VAL A 151 -3.85 -12.15 -2.49
CA VAL A 151 -3.59 -13.58 -2.77
C VAL A 151 -2.88 -14.23 -1.58
N GLY A 152 -1.84 -13.56 -1.03
CA GLY A 152 -1.11 -14.06 0.13
C GLY A 152 -2.01 -14.25 1.35
N SER A 153 -2.82 -13.23 1.68
CA SER A 153 -3.78 -13.32 2.79
C SER A 153 -4.79 -14.45 2.60
N MET A 154 -5.31 -14.63 1.39
CA MET A 154 -6.29 -15.68 1.06
C MET A 154 -5.73 -17.09 1.25
N LEU A 155 -4.47 -17.31 0.87
CA LEU A 155 -3.83 -18.63 0.95
C LEU A 155 -3.25 -18.91 2.34
N MET A 156 -2.58 -17.92 2.93
CA MET A 156 -1.86 -18.14 4.20
C MET A 156 -2.75 -18.09 5.43
N SER A 157 -3.86 -17.30 5.42
CA SER A 157 -4.72 -17.19 6.61
C SER A 157 -5.34 -18.54 7.04
N PRO A 158 -5.94 -19.36 6.14
CA PRO A 158 -6.43 -20.67 6.54
C PRO A 158 -5.33 -21.62 7.01
N LEU A 159 -4.17 -21.58 6.33
CA LEU A 159 -3.02 -22.42 6.69
C LEU A 159 -2.50 -22.09 8.09
N LEU A 160 -2.30 -20.81 8.38
CA LEU A 160 -1.78 -20.37 9.69
C LEU A 160 -2.82 -20.56 10.80
N SER A 161 -4.11 -20.40 10.51
CA SER A 161 -5.17 -20.75 11.47
C SER A 161 -5.14 -22.23 11.82
N TYR A 162 -5.08 -23.11 10.82
CA TYR A 162 -4.97 -24.56 11.02
C TYR A 162 -3.72 -24.94 11.83
N LEU A 163 -2.56 -24.34 11.52
CA LEU A 163 -1.33 -24.60 12.26
C LEU A 163 -1.42 -24.07 13.70
N CYS A 164 -2.04 -22.92 13.92
CA CYS A 164 -2.21 -22.34 15.24
C CYS A 164 -3.13 -23.20 16.14
N GLU A 165 -4.22 -23.71 15.58
CA GLU A 165 -5.15 -24.59 16.30
C GLU A 165 -4.54 -25.94 16.67
N ASN A 166 -3.79 -26.56 15.75
CA ASN A 166 -3.25 -27.92 15.94
C ASN A 166 -1.89 -27.96 16.66
N TYR A 167 -1.04 -26.95 16.45
CA TYR A 167 0.35 -26.96 16.95
C TYR A 167 0.66 -25.83 17.92
N GLY A 168 -0.30 -24.90 18.12
CA GLY A 168 -0.16 -23.73 18.98
C GLY A 168 0.58 -22.56 18.28
N TRP A 169 0.39 -21.36 18.82
CA TRP A 169 0.90 -20.12 18.22
C TRP A 169 2.44 -20.05 18.16
N ARG A 170 3.16 -20.62 19.15
CA ARG A 170 4.64 -20.60 19.14
C ARG A 170 5.24 -21.32 17.95
N LYS A 171 4.78 -22.55 17.69
CA LYS A 171 5.27 -23.33 16.53
C LYS A 171 4.87 -22.68 15.21
N THR A 172 3.68 -22.08 15.15
CA THR A 172 3.21 -21.36 13.96
C THR A 172 4.03 -20.10 13.71
N TYR A 173 4.45 -19.37 14.74
CA TYR A 173 5.38 -18.25 14.61
C TYR A 173 6.74 -18.71 14.06
N ILE A 174 7.30 -19.79 14.59
CA ILE A 174 8.56 -20.37 14.06
C ILE A 174 8.41 -20.71 12.58
N PHE A 175 7.31 -21.37 12.20
CA PHE A 175 7.03 -21.72 10.80
C PHE A 175 6.98 -20.48 9.90
N GLU A 176 6.29 -19.43 10.30
CA GLU A 176 6.17 -18.18 9.55
C GLU A 176 7.52 -17.45 9.43
N GLY A 177 8.28 -17.38 10.53
CA GLY A 177 9.64 -16.82 10.52
C GLY A 177 10.61 -17.60 9.61
N VAL A 178 10.55 -18.93 9.63
CA VAL A 178 11.39 -19.80 8.78
C VAL A 178 11.03 -19.63 7.30
N ILE A 179 9.75 -19.58 6.94
CA ILE A 179 9.33 -19.32 5.55
C ILE A 179 9.90 -17.97 5.06
N LEU A 180 9.82 -16.92 5.86
CA LEU A 180 10.37 -15.62 5.49
C LEU A 180 11.89 -15.66 5.29
N LEU A 181 12.62 -16.40 6.14
CA LEU A 181 14.06 -16.54 5.99
C LEU A 181 14.44 -17.40 4.80
N VAL A 182 13.83 -18.58 4.67
CA VAL A 182 14.25 -19.59 3.69
C VAL A 182 13.72 -19.29 2.29
N VAL A 183 12.55 -18.68 2.16
CA VAL A 183 11.95 -18.39 0.85
C VAL A 183 12.25 -16.95 0.43
N MET A 184 12.00 -16.00 1.31
CA MET A 184 11.99 -14.59 0.91
C MET A 184 13.41 -13.99 0.82
N LEU A 185 14.33 -14.32 1.73
CA LEU A 185 15.71 -13.82 1.63
C LEU A 185 16.44 -14.31 0.39
N PRO A 186 16.46 -15.62 0.06
CA PRO A 186 17.04 -16.09 -1.19
C PRO A 186 16.32 -15.51 -2.42
N LEU A 187 14.99 -15.41 -2.39
CA LEU A 187 14.24 -14.80 -3.47
C LEU A 187 14.73 -13.37 -3.75
N ILE A 188 14.84 -12.53 -2.72
CA ILE A 188 15.34 -11.15 -2.88
C ILE A 188 16.79 -11.15 -3.34
N TYR A 189 17.64 -11.99 -2.72
CA TYR A 189 19.06 -12.01 -3.01
C TYR A 189 19.38 -12.38 -4.46
N PHE A 190 18.76 -13.43 -4.99
CA PHE A 190 19.05 -13.92 -6.34
C PHE A 190 18.27 -13.21 -7.43
N THR A 191 17.06 -12.71 -7.14
CA THR A 191 16.16 -12.21 -8.21
C THR A 191 16.06 -10.71 -8.29
N VAL A 192 16.16 -9.98 -7.17
CA VAL A 192 15.98 -8.53 -7.19
C VAL A 192 17.18 -7.84 -7.81
N VAL A 193 16.92 -7.12 -8.88
CA VAL A 193 17.85 -6.26 -9.61
C VAL A 193 17.36 -4.83 -9.53
N GLU A 194 18.22 -3.91 -9.10
CA GLU A 194 17.78 -2.56 -8.76
C GLU A 194 17.44 -1.70 -9.98
N ARG A 195 18.16 -1.90 -11.08
CA ARG A 195 18.06 -1.05 -12.27
C ARG A 195 18.00 -1.88 -13.55
N PRO A 196 17.24 -1.44 -14.56
CA PRO A 196 17.21 -2.09 -15.88
C PRO A 196 18.58 -2.22 -16.52
N GLN A 197 19.45 -1.23 -16.34
CA GLN A 197 20.80 -1.18 -16.92
C GLN A 197 21.69 -2.36 -16.48
N GLU A 198 21.48 -2.89 -15.27
CA GLU A 198 22.22 -4.06 -14.75
C GLU A 198 21.91 -5.35 -15.54
N LYS A 199 20.80 -5.36 -16.30
CA LYS A 199 20.37 -6.45 -17.19
C LYS A 199 20.48 -6.12 -18.69
N GLY A 200 21.17 -5.02 -19.02
CA GLY A 200 21.41 -4.60 -20.39
C GLY A 200 20.23 -3.89 -21.07
N TYR A 201 19.24 -3.44 -20.32
CA TYR A 201 18.16 -2.61 -20.85
C TYR A 201 18.56 -1.14 -20.76
N THR A 202 18.41 -0.41 -21.86
CA THR A 202 18.73 1.03 -21.92
C THR A 202 17.62 1.89 -21.33
N GLU A 203 16.36 1.47 -21.46
CA GLU A 203 15.18 2.25 -21.09
C GLU A 203 14.22 1.47 -20.18
N ARG A 204 13.38 2.22 -19.47
CA ARG A 204 12.28 1.66 -18.69
C ARG A 204 11.11 1.30 -19.59
N LEU A 205 10.45 0.19 -19.36
CA LEU A 205 9.31 -0.24 -20.17
C LEU A 205 8.15 0.77 -20.09
N GLY A 206 7.72 1.28 -21.25
CA GLY A 206 6.64 2.29 -21.33
C GLY A 206 7.13 3.73 -21.18
N GLU A 207 8.42 3.97 -21.25
CA GLU A 207 8.98 5.30 -21.52
C GLU A 207 8.70 5.66 -22.99
N LYS A 208 8.47 6.92 -23.30
CA LYS A 208 8.34 7.35 -24.70
C LYS A 208 9.70 7.18 -25.38
N GLU A 209 9.73 6.48 -26.50
CA GLU A 209 10.86 6.56 -27.40
C GLU A 209 11.14 8.03 -27.71
N SER A 210 12.29 8.52 -27.29
CA SER A 210 12.77 9.81 -27.75
C SER A 210 13.08 9.64 -29.23
N THR A 211 12.18 10.08 -30.10
CA THR A 211 12.42 10.24 -31.53
C THR A 211 13.49 11.32 -31.73
N GLY A 212 14.74 10.92 -31.73
CA GLY A 212 15.90 11.79 -31.94
C GLY A 212 17.15 10.96 -32.09
N SER A 213 17.51 10.65 -33.34
CA SER A 213 18.76 10.01 -33.71
C SER A 213 19.99 10.71 -33.11
N GLY A 214 20.84 9.94 -32.44
CA GLY A 214 22.22 10.29 -32.22
C GLY A 214 22.60 10.92 -30.90
N ALA A 215 22.27 10.26 -29.80
CA ALA A 215 22.90 10.62 -28.52
C ALA A 215 23.41 9.36 -27.82
N SER A 216 24.72 9.38 -27.67
CA SER A 216 25.57 8.60 -26.77
C SER A 216 24.83 8.00 -25.57
N ALA A 217 25.20 6.79 -25.15
CA ALA A 217 24.72 6.10 -23.94
C ALA A 217 24.89 6.97 -22.69
N GLY A 218 24.05 8.00 -22.57
CA GLY A 218 24.01 8.97 -21.49
C GLY A 218 23.04 8.54 -20.42
N LYS A 219 23.44 8.63 -19.17
CA LYS A 219 22.66 8.42 -17.95
C LYS A 219 21.23 8.92 -18.12
N THR A 220 20.25 8.04 -17.98
CA THR A 220 18.81 8.43 -17.95
C THR A 220 18.63 9.49 -16.88
N VAL A 221 18.44 10.74 -17.29
CA VAL A 221 18.27 11.87 -16.35
C VAL A 221 16.89 11.73 -15.75
N LEU A 222 16.83 11.28 -14.49
CA LEU A 222 15.59 11.20 -13.74
C LEU A 222 15.02 12.61 -13.56
N THR A 223 13.86 12.86 -14.14
CA THR A 223 13.21 14.16 -14.13
C THR A 223 12.28 14.30 -12.92
N GLY A 224 12.25 15.47 -12.32
CA GLY A 224 11.37 15.74 -11.19
C GLY A 224 11.72 17.01 -10.43
N VAL A 225 10.80 17.42 -9.56
CA VAL A 225 11.00 18.58 -8.69
C VAL A 225 11.99 18.21 -7.58
N PRO A 226 13.05 19.02 -7.31
CA PRO A 226 13.95 18.77 -6.19
C PRO A 226 13.19 18.73 -4.86
N TYR A 227 13.52 17.76 -4.00
CA TYR A 227 12.80 17.53 -2.75
C TYR A 227 12.70 18.77 -1.86
N LYS A 228 13.80 19.54 -1.71
CA LYS A 228 13.85 20.74 -0.87
C LYS A 228 12.87 21.84 -1.31
N GLU A 229 12.61 21.94 -2.59
CA GLU A 229 11.68 22.92 -3.17
C GLU A 229 10.24 22.41 -3.14
N GLY A 230 10.06 21.14 -3.47
CA GLY A 230 8.73 20.54 -3.57
C GLY A 230 8.00 20.46 -2.24
N ILE A 231 8.68 20.18 -1.12
CA ILE A 231 8.04 20.12 0.21
C ILE A 231 7.48 21.45 0.69
N LYS A 232 7.99 22.57 0.19
CA LYS A 232 7.50 23.92 0.50
C LYS A 232 6.34 24.36 -0.39
N SER A 233 6.02 23.57 -1.41
CA SER A 233 4.98 23.94 -2.38
C SER A 233 3.58 23.65 -1.83
N ILE A 234 2.62 24.50 -2.20
CA ILE A 234 1.19 24.27 -1.89
C ILE A 234 0.70 22.92 -2.43
N VAL A 235 1.30 22.45 -3.53
CA VAL A 235 0.99 21.15 -4.14
C VAL A 235 1.32 20.00 -3.20
N PHE A 236 2.42 20.10 -2.46
CA PHE A 236 2.78 19.08 -1.47
C PHE A 236 1.74 19.00 -0.36
N PHE A 237 1.34 20.13 0.21
CA PHE A 237 0.33 20.17 1.28
C PHE A 237 -1.02 19.65 0.80
N THR A 238 -1.48 20.02 -0.40
CA THR A 238 -2.75 19.54 -0.93
C THR A 238 -2.72 18.02 -1.22
N VAL A 239 -1.60 17.48 -1.70
CA VAL A 239 -1.43 16.02 -1.87
C VAL A 239 -1.46 15.30 -0.53
N VAL A 240 -0.69 15.79 0.46
CA VAL A 240 -0.64 15.20 1.81
C VAL A 240 -2.01 15.19 2.46
N MET A 241 -2.72 16.32 2.44
CA MET A 241 -4.06 16.42 3.03
C MET A 241 -5.08 15.53 2.31
N GLY A 242 -5.06 15.49 0.97
CA GLY A 242 -5.94 14.61 0.20
C GLY A 242 -5.70 13.12 0.51
N ILE A 243 -4.43 12.68 0.56
CA ILE A 243 -4.10 11.29 0.92
C ILE A 243 -4.43 11.01 2.38
N MET A 244 -4.21 11.95 3.30
CA MET A 244 -4.56 11.78 4.71
C MET A 244 -6.06 11.58 4.91
N LEU A 245 -6.91 12.33 4.22
CA LEU A 245 -8.37 12.12 4.23
C LEU A 245 -8.73 10.72 3.73
N ILE A 246 -8.10 10.25 2.66
CA ILE A 246 -8.31 8.87 2.16
C ILE A 246 -7.89 7.84 3.23
N GLN A 247 -6.78 8.04 3.93
CA GLN A 247 -6.33 7.11 4.97
C GLN A 247 -7.28 7.10 6.19
N ILE A 248 -7.82 8.26 6.57
CA ILE A 248 -8.88 8.36 7.59
C ILE A 248 -10.10 7.52 7.16
N CYS A 249 -10.58 7.71 5.93
CA CYS A 249 -11.70 6.96 5.39
C CYS A 249 -11.44 5.45 5.36
N ASN A 250 -10.26 5.04 4.88
CA ASN A 250 -9.88 3.63 4.81
C ASN A 250 -9.82 2.97 6.18
N ALA A 251 -9.24 3.65 7.17
CA ALA A 251 -9.14 3.13 8.51
C ALA A 251 -10.53 2.94 9.15
N SER A 252 -11.39 3.95 9.01
CA SER A 252 -12.79 3.90 9.48
C SER A 252 -13.52 2.70 8.91
N VAL A 253 -13.49 2.52 7.58
CA VAL A 253 -14.19 1.42 6.90
C VAL A 253 -13.61 0.06 7.26
N ASN A 254 -12.29 -0.09 7.22
CA ASN A 254 -11.67 -1.41 7.41
C ASN A 254 -11.85 -1.96 8.82
N ASN A 255 -11.85 -1.10 9.85
CA ASN A 255 -11.98 -1.55 11.24
C ASN A 255 -13.42 -1.60 11.73
N HIS A 256 -14.32 -0.76 11.20
CA HIS A 256 -15.70 -0.67 11.69
C HIS A 256 -16.76 -1.28 10.76
N ARG A 257 -16.37 -1.72 9.55
CA ARG A 257 -17.29 -2.34 8.59
C ARG A 257 -17.93 -3.61 9.14
N THR A 258 -17.14 -4.54 9.68
CA THR A 258 -17.67 -5.82 10.16
C THR A 258 -18.59 -5.65 11.36
N PRO A 259 -18.24 -4.89 12.41
CA PRO A 259 -19.18 -4.54 13.48
C PRO A 259 -20.46 -3.90 12.96
N TYR A 260 -20.36 -2.91 12.08
CA TYR A 260 -21.52 -2.25 11.48
C TYR A 260 -22.44 -3.22 10.72
N LEU A 261 -21.86 -4.10 9.91
CA LEU A 261 -22.66 -5.12 9.19
C LEU A 261 -23.32 -6.12 10.15
N THR A 262 -22.67 -6.45 11.26
CA THR A 262 -23.27 -7.31 12.29
C THR A 262 -24.51 -6.66 12.88
N ASP A 263 -24.43 -5.38 13.23
CA ASP A 263 -25.57 -4.61 13.73
C ASP A 263 -26.68 -4.49 12.65
N LEU A 264 -26.30 -4.18 11.41
CA LEU A 264 -27.24 -4.04 10.28
C LEU A 264 -28.01 -5.34 9.98
N PHE A 265 -27.40 -6.50 10.20
CA PHE A 265 -28.02 -7.82 9.99
C PHE A 265 -28.51 -8.45 11.29
N ASN A 266 -28.94 -7.65 12.28
CA ASN A 266 -29.54 -8.09 13.53
C ASN A 266 -28.69 -9.13 14.28
N GLY A 267 -27.39 -8.92 14.38
CA GLY A 267 -26.46 -9.78 15.09
C GLY A 267 -25.93 -10.97 14.30
N ASN A 268 -26.26 -11.10 13.01
CA ASN A 268 -25.77 -12.22 12.18
C ASN A 268 -24.28 -12.01 11.80
N ALA A 269 -23.39 -12.43 12.69
CA ALA A 269 -21.94 -12.29 12.50
C ALA A 269 -21.39 -13.06 11.29
N VAL A 270 -21.99 -14.23 10.95
CA VAL A 270 -21.55 -15.04 9.81
C VAL A 270 -21.82 -14.32 8.49
N LYS A 271 -23.00 -13.73 8.34
CA LYS A 271 -23.37 -12.95 7.15
C LYS A 271 -22.50 -11.69 7.04
N ALA A 272 -22.27 -10.98 8.15
CA ALA A 272 -21.40 -9.81 8.20
C ALA A 272 -19.94 -10.14 7.82
N ALA A 273 -19.40 -11.23 8.35
CA ALA A 273 -18.06 -11.71 8.03
C ALA A 273 -17.93 -12.12 6.56
N SER A 274 -18.94 -12.81 6.00
CA SER A 274 -18.96 -13.22 4.59
C SER A 274 -18.92 -12.01 3.65
N ILE A 275 -19.74 -10.99 3.89
CA ILE A 275 -19.78 -9.76 3.10
C ILE A 275 -18.44 -9.00 3.24
N SER A 276 -17.87 -8.92 4.44
CA SER A 276 -16.56 -8.31 4.68
C SER A 276 -15.45 -9.06 3.95
N GLY A 277 -15.51 -10.38 3.93
CA GLY A 277 -14.56 -11.23 3.19
C GLY A 277 -14.62 -11.01 1.68
N ILE A 278 -15.85 -10.95 1.10
CA ILE A 278 -16.06 -10.62 -0.31
C ILE A 278 -15.48 -9.23 -0.64
N ALA A 279 -15.74 -8.24 0.22
CA ALA A 279 -15.21 -6.89 0.04
C ALA A 279 -13.67 -6.89 -0.01
N ILE A 280 -13.00 -7.56 0.94
CA ILE A 280 -11.53 -7.65 0.96
C ILE A 280 -10.99 -8.41 -0.26
N GLY A 281 -11.60 -9.53 -0.62
CA GLY A 281 -11.23 -10.33 -1.79
C GLY A 281 -11.33 -9.53 -3.09
N SER A 282 -12.39 -8.72 -3.25
CA SER A 282 -12.61 -7.89 -4.44
C SER A 282 -11.52 -6.82 -4.64
N LEU A 283 -10.84 -6.37 -3.57
CA LEU A 283 -9.74 -5.40 -3.67
C LEU A 283 -8.58 -5.88 -4.55
N THR A 284 -8.33 -7.19 -4.61
CA THR A 284 -7.28 -7.75 -5.47
C THR A 284 -7.57 -7.47 -6.95
N ILE A 285 -8.81 -7.72 -7.36
CA ILE A 285 -9.30 -7.44 -8.72
C ILE A 285 -9.31 -5.92 -8.96
N GLY A 286 -9.83 -5.16 -8.01
CA GLY A 286 -9.92 -3.71 -8.09
C GLY A 286 -8.59 -3.01 -8.25
N LYS A 287 -7.53 -3.49 -7.59
CA LYS A 287 -6.16 -2.99 -7.76
C LYS A 287 -5.70 -3.12 -9.21
N ILE A 288 -5.89 -4.29 -9.82
CA ILE A 288 -5.49 -4.56 -11.20
C ILE A 288 -6.30 -3.69 -12.18
N VAL A 289 -7.62 -3.61 -11.98
CA VAL A 289 -8.51 -2.80 -12.81
C VAL A 289 -8.13 -1.32 -12.74
N LEU A 290 -7.97 -0.77 -11.54
CA LEU A 290 -7.62 0.64 -11.35
C LEU A 290 -6.25 0.98 -11.94
N GLY A 291 -5.25 0.11 -11.76
CA GLY A 291 -3.93 0.30 -12.35
C GLY A 291 -3.96 0.28 -13.88
N SER A 292 -4.69 -0.67 -14.47
CA SER A 292 -4.87 -0.76 -15.92
C SER A 292 -5.62 0.46 -16.48
N LEU A 293 -6.64 0.95 -15.77
CA LEU A 293 -7.34 2.18 -16.12
C LEU A 293 -6.40 3.39 -16.12
N CYS A 294 -5.57 3.53 -15.07
CA CYS A 294 -4.60 4.62 -14.99
C CYS A 294 -3.62 4.61 -16.17
N ASP A 295 -3.21 3.43 -16.64
CA ASP A 295 -2.30 3.30 -17.79
C ASP A 295 -3.01 3.58 -19.13
N LYS A 296 -4.28 3.14 -19.30
CA LYS A 296 -5.03 3.29 -20.56
C LYS A 296 -5.57 4.70 -20.78
N ILE A 297 -6.24 5.28 -19.77
CA ILE A 297 -6.91 6.58 -19.89
C ILE A 297 -6.12 7.73 -19.26
N GLY A 298 -4.93 7.44 -18.75
CA GLY A 298 -4.03 8.36 -18.05
C GLY A 298 -4.33 8.45 -16.55
N VAL A 299 -3.27 8.66 -15.76
CA VAL A 299 -3.31 8.65 -14.29
C VAL A 299 -4.36 9.62 -13.74
N LYS A 300 -4.48 10.83 -14.33
CA LYS A 300 -5.45 11.83 -13.88
C LYS A 300 -6.90 11.33 -13.94
N LYS A 301 -7.31 10.77 -15.08
CA LYS A 301 -8.68 10.28 -15.29
C LYS A 301 -8.93 8.98 -14.52
N GLY A 302 -7.93 8.09 -14.48
CA GLY A 302 -8.02 6.83 -13.74
C GLY A 302 -8.17 7.04 -12.24
N LEU A 303 -7.38 7.95 -11.65
CA LEU A 303 -7.50 8.29 -10.24
C LEU A 303 -8.83 8.99 -9.92
N LEU A 304 -9.30 9.90 -10.78
CA LEU A 304 -10.60 10.53 -10.60
C LEU A 304 -11.72 9.49 -10.53
N LEU A 305 -11.72 8.55 -11.48
CA LEU A 305 -12.71 7.46 -11.52
C LEU A 305 -12.63 6.56 -10.27
N GLY A 306 -11.43 6.19 -9.85
CA GLY A 306 -11.21 5.41 -8.62
C GLY A 306 -11.71 6.14 -7.38
N MET A 307 -11.38 7.43 -7.23
CA MET A 307 -11.81 8.24 -6.08
C MET A 307 -13.31 8.49 -6.07
N THR A 308 -13.92 8.73 -7.24
CA THR A 308 -15.39 8.85 -7.35
C THR A 308 -16.06 7.53 -6.99
N SER A 309 -15.53 6.39 -7.46
CA SER A 309 -15.99 5.06 -7.06
C SER A 309 -15.88 4.85 -5.55
N TYR A 310 -14.79 5.34 -4.92
CA TYR A 310 -14.61 5.27 -3.48
C TYR A 310 -15.62 6.12 -2.71
N PHE A 311 -15.89 7.33 -3.17
CA PHE A 311 -16.94 8.18 -2.61
C PHE A 311 -18.32 7.51 -2.74
N CYS A 312 -18.68 6.98 -3.93
CA CYS A 312 -19.95 6.26 -4.12
C CYS A 312 -20.04 5.05 -3.19
N CYS A 313 -18.96 4.31 -3.00
CA CYS A 313 -18.90 3.20 -2.06
C CYS A 313 -19.25 3.65 -0.62
N LEU A 314 -18.64 4.71 -0.13
CA LEU A 314 -18.91 5.25 1.22
C LEU A 314 -20.33 5.78 1.35
N LEU A 315 -20.84 6.42 0.31
CA LEU A 315 -22.23 6.89 0.25
C LEU A 315 -23.21 5.71 0.30
N MET A 316 -22.93 4.61 -0.43
CA MET A 316 -23.76 3.39 -0.37
C MET A 316 -23.73 2.75 1.02
N LEU A 317 -22.57 2.78 1.69
CA LEU A 317 -22.45 2.32 3.07
C LEU A 317 -23.29 3.18 4.03
N PHE A 318 -23.33 4.49 3.84
CA PHE A 318 -24.22 5.38 4.59
C PHE A 318 -25.70 5.09 4.27
N LEU A 319 -26.06 4.96 2.99
CA LEU A 319 -27.44 4.71 2.57
C LEU A 319 -27.96 3.32 2.98
N SER A 320 -27.06 2.37 3.29
CA SER A 320 -27.45 1.03 3.75
C SER A 320 -28.21 1.02 5.08
N ILE A 321 -28.20 2.13 5.82
CA ILE A 321 -29.03 2.37 7.01
C ILE A 321 -30.52 2.34 6.65
N TYR A 322 -30.87 2.86 5.48
CA TYR A 322 -32.28 2.92 5.00
C TYR A 322 -32.72 1.64 4.30
N SER A 323 -31.81 0.93 3.64
CA SER A 323 -32.10 -0.35 3.00
C SER A 323 -30.82 -1.20 2.86
N THR A 324 -30.90 -2.45 3.30
CA THR A 324 -29.79 -3.42 3.21
C THR A 324 -29.34 -3.71 1.78
N ASN A 325 -30.17 -3.41 0.77
CA ASN A 325 -29.83 -3.60 -0.63
C ASN A 325 -28.66 -2.72 -1.08
N PHE A 326 -28.45 -1.57 -0.47
CA PHE A 326 -27.28 -0.71 -0.76
C PHE A 326 -25.93 -1.37 -0.44
N ILE A 327 -25.91 -2.44 0.38
CA ILE A 327 -24.68 -3.21 0.65
C ILE A 327 -24.17 -3.91 -0.61
N TYR A 328 -25.02 -4.36 -1.51
CA TYR A 328 -24.56 -4.96 -2.76
C TYR A 328 -23.94 -3.91 -3.71
N LEU A 329 -24.51 -2.72 -3.75
CA LEU A 329 -23.92 -1.59 -4.47
C LEU A 329 -22.60 -1.12 -3.83
N TYR A 330 -22.53 -1.11 -2.49
CA TYR A 330 -21.28 -0.87 -1.75
C TYR A 330 -20.19 -1.84 -2.21
N LEU A 331 -20.45 -3.14 -2.29
CA LEU A 331 -19.48 -4.15 -2.72
C LEU A 331 -18.99 -3.88 -4.15
N MET A 332 -19.89 -3.53 -5.05
CA MET A 332 -19.56 -3.23 -6.45
C MET A 332 -18.58 -2.04 -6.55
N PHE A 333 -18.91 -0.93 -5.88
CA PHE A 333 -18.06 0.26 -5.88
C PHE A 333 -16.78 0.09 -5.05
N PHE A 334 -16.82 -0.72 -3.97
CA PHE A 334 -15.67 -0.98 -3.12
C PHE A 334 -14.57 -1.76 -3.85
N CYS A 335 -14.91 -2.60 -4.80
CA CYS A 335 -13.94 -3.34 -5.62
C CYS A 335 -12.89 -2.38 -6.21
N ILE A 336 -13.31 -1.32 -6.89
CA ILE A 336 -12.40 -0.33 -7.50
C ILE A 336 -12.01 0.74 -6.47
N GLY A 337 -12.99 1.31 -5.78
CA GLY A 337 -12.81 2.43 -4.87
C GLY A 337 -11.92 2.11 -3.67
N GLY A 338 -12.12 0.94 -3.03
CA GLY A 338 -11.30 0.52 -1.90
C GLY A 338 -9.82 0.34 -2.23
N SER A 339 -9.49 0.12 -3.50
CA SER A 339 -8.10 0.02 -3.99
C SER A 339 -7.36 1.36 -4.00
N VAL A 340 -8.08 2.48 -3.97
CA VAL A 340 -7.54 3.85 -3.96
C VAL A 340 -6.55 4.04 -2.81
N GLY A 341 -6.86 3.56 -1.62
CA GLY A 341 -6.01 3.73 -0.45
C GLY A 341 -4.59 3.21 -0.58
N THR A 342 -4.35 2.23 -1.44
CA THR A 342 -3.02 1.64 -1.64
C THR A 342 -2.32 2.11 -2.91
N ILE A 343 -3.07 2.37 -3.99
CA ILE A 343 -2.52 2.68 -5.31
C ILE A 343 -2.31 4.18 -5.53
N VAL A 344 -3.15 5.02 -4.94
CA VAL A 344 -3.14 6.47 -5.18
C VAL A 344 -1.82 7.09 -4.79
N THR A 345 -1.30 6.80 -3.59
CA THR A 345 -0.09 7.44 -3.08
C THR A 345 1.13 7.24 -4.00
N PRO A 346 1.53 6.01 -4.38
CA PRO A 346 2.68 5.84 -5.27
C PRO A 346 2.47 6.45 -6.65
N LEU A 347 1.26 6.40 -7.22
CA LEU A 347 0.98 6.98 -8.53
C LEU A 347 0.97 8.51 -8.51
N ILE A 348 0.36 9.13 -7.50
CA ILE A 348 0.36 10.59 -7.37
C ILE A 348 1.77 11.13 -7.17
N VAL A 349 2.55 10.52 -6.30
CA VAL A 349 3.93 10.97 -6.03
C VAL A 349 4.75 10.99 -7.32
N SER A 350 4.69 9.94 -8.12
CA SER A 350 5.42 9.89 -9.40
C SER A 350 4.86 10.89 -10.43
N THR A 351 3.53 11.06 -10.46
CA THR A 351 2.88 11.96 -11.43
C THR A 351 3.10 13.44 -11.10
N VAL A 352 3.07 13.81 -9.82
CA VAL A 352 3.15 15.20 -9.36
C VAL A 352 4.59 15.65 -9.20
N PHE A 353 5.43 14.86 -8.53
CA PHE A 353 6.81 15.24 -8.17
C PHE A 353 7.87 14.64 -9.11
N GLY A 354 7.52 13.63 -9.92
CA GLY A 354 8.46 12.94 -10.80
C GLY A 354 9.29 11.88 -10.08
N ASP A 355 10.34 11.42 -10.78
CA ASP A 355 11.08 10.22 -10.36
C ASP A 355 12.42 10.54 -9.65
N LYS A 356 12.94 11.79 -9.74
CA LYS A 356 14.26 12.18 -9.22
C LYS A 356 14.42 11.92 -7.72
N ASP A 357 13.50 12.41 -6.90
CA ASP A 357 13.48 12.25 -5.44
C ASP A 357 12.27 11.42 -4.97
N TYR A 358 11.76 10.52 -5.83
CA TYR A 358 10.54 9.74 -5.62
C TYR A 358 10.48 9.07 -4.23
N GLY A 359 11.54 8.37 -3.85
CA GLY A 359 11.58 7.67 -2.56
C GLY A 359 11.50 8.60 -1.34
N ARG A 360 12.09 9.81 -1.43
CA ARG A 360 11.99 10.81 -0.36
C ARG A 360 10.58 11.38 -0.23
N TYR A 361 9.97 11.73 -1.37
CA TYR A 361 8.58 12.20 -1.38
C TYR A 361 7.62 11.13 -0.87
N LEU A 362 7.74 9.90 -1.39
CA LEU A 362 6.90 8.78 -0.99
C LEU A 362 7.02 8.52 0.52
N GLY A 363 8.26 8.48 1.04
CA GLY A 363 8.51 8.26 2.46
C GLY A 363 7.93 9.35 3.34
N THR A 364 8.12 10.63 2.99
CA THR A 364 7.60 11.75 3.78
C THR A 364 6.08 11.81 3.75
N ILE A 365 5.46 11.60 2.58
CA ILE A 365 4.00 11.59 2.44
C ILE A 365 3.40 10.43 3.21
N GLN A 366 3.92 9.22 3.06
CA GLN A 366 3.46 8.04 3.81
C GLN A 366 3.61 8.21 5.32
N SER A 367 4.71 8.81 5.76
CA SER A 367 4.95 9.10 7.18
C SER A 367 3.86 10.01 7.75
N ILE A 368 3.61 11.15 7.11
CA ILE A 368 2.60 12.11 7.58
C ILE A 368 1.20 11.51 7.51
N THR A 369 0.87 10.83 6.43
CA THR A 369 -0.49 10.31 6.21
C THR A 369 -0.81 9.05 7.02
N ALA A 370 0.20 8.39 7.61
CA ALA A 370 0.00 7.29 8.55
C ALA A 370 -0.81 7.70 9.79
N PHE A 371 -0.76 8.98 10.20
CA PHE A 371 -1.62 9.51 11.26
C PHE A 371 -3.11 9.44 10.93
N GLY A 372 -3.47 9.35 9.66
CA GLY A 372 -4.87 9.19 9.25
C GLY A 372 -5.51 7.90 9.79
N THR A 373 -4.73 6.83 9.95
CA THR A 373 -5.25 5.55 10.45
C THR A 373 -5.78 5.62 11.89
N PRO A 374 -5.01 6.05 12.90
CA PRO A 374 -5.54 6.18 14.24
C PRO A 374 -6.65 7.24 14.34
N ILE A 375 -6.56 8.34 13.59
CA ILE A 375 -7.60 9.38 13.58
C ILE A 375 -8.93 8.79 13.08
N GLY A 376 -8.94 8.06 11.96
CA GLY A 376 -10.15 7.47 11.41
C GLY A 376 -10.79 6.43 12.34
N ASN A 377 -9.97 5.58 12.96
CA ASN A 377 -10.43 4.57 13.91
C ASN A 377 -11.05 5.20 15.16
N MET A 378 -10.34 6.13 15.79
CA MET A 378 -10.82 6.80 16.99
C MET A 378 -12.08 7.62 16.73
N PHE A 379 -12.14 8.31 15.59
CA PHE A 379 -13.31 9.08 15.20
C PHE A 379 -14.56 8.20 15.07
N SER A 380 -14.45 7.08 14.34
CA SER A 380 -15.60 6.18 14.14
C SER A 380 -16.06 5.52 15.44
N ALA A 381 -15.11 5.11 16.30
CA ALA A 381 -15.42 4.59 17.63
C ALA A 381 -16.11 5.64 18.50
N TYR A 382 -15.60 6.87 18.55
CA TYR A 382 -16.19 7.97 19.32
C TYR A 382 -17.62 8.29 18.88
N VAL A 383 -17.87 8.33 17.56
CA VAL A 383 -19.24 8.55 17.04
C VAL A 383 -20.16 7.43 17.49
N PHE A 384 -19.73 6.18 17.39
CA PHE A 384 -20.52 5.03 17.84
C PHE A 384 -20.83 5.10 19.35
N ASP A 385 -19.85 5.39 20.19
CA ASP A 385 -20.02 5.50 21.64
C ASP A 385 -21.00 6.62 22.03
N LYS A 386 -21.06 7.71 21.26
CA LYS A 386 -21.97 8.83 21.52
C LYS A 386 -23.37 8.65 20.96
N THR A 387 -23.53 8.00 19.84
CA THR A 387 -24.80 7.94 19.10
C THR A 387 -25.43 6.55 19.08
N GLY A 388 -24.72 5.51 19.54
CA GLY A 388 -25.16 4.12 19.48
C GLY A 388 -25.18 3.54 18.06
N GLY A 389 -24.60 4.26 17.06
CA GLY A 389 -24.61 3.81 15.69
C GLY A 389 -23.50 4.43 14.84
N TYR A 390 -23.30 3.89 13.63
CA TYR A 390 -22.26 4.34 12.70
C TYR A 390 -22.72 5.37 11.67
N SER A 391 -23.99 5.77 11.65
CA SER A 391 -24.59 6.67 10.66
C SER A 391 -23.80 7.99 10.51
N GLY A 392 -23.55 8.66 11.63
CA GLY A 392 -22.77 9.90 11.66
C GLY A 392 -21.33 9.70 11.19
N ALA A 393 -20.72 8.57 11.52
CA ALA A 393 -19.37 8.24 11.07
C ALA A 393 -19.33 8.08 9.54
N TRP A 394 -20.24 7.32 8.95
CA TRP A 394 -20.31 7.12 7.49
C TRP A 394 -20.61 8.41 6.73
N MET A 395 -21.45 9.29 7.27
CA MET A 395 -21.72 10.59 6.68
C MET A 395 -20.46 11.46 6.62
N VAL A 396 -19.73 11.59 7.73
CA VAL A 396 -18.50 12.41 7.80
C VAL A 396 -17.39 11.82 6.92
N VAL A 397 -17.21 10.50 6.93
CA VAL A 397 -16.21 9.82 6.10
C VAL A 397 -16.54 9.95 4.61
N SER A 398 -17.82 9.91 4.22
CA SER A 398 -18.24 10.16 2.83
C SER A 398 -17.93 11.60 2.40
N THR A 399 -18.23 12.59 3.24
CA THR A 399 -17.89 14.00 2.95
C THR A 399 -16.39 14.25 2.90
N ALA A 400 -15.60 13.59 3.77
CA ALA A 400 -14.15 13.65 3.72
C ALA A 400 -13.57 13.08 2.41
N ALA A 401 -14.12 11.96 1.91
CA ALA A 401 -13.74 11.41 0.62
C ALA A 401 -14.12 12.34 -0.54
N LEU A 402 -15.28 12.99 -0.48
CA LEU A 402 -15.70 13.98 -1.47
C LEU A 402 -14.73 15.18 -1.52
N ILE A 403 -14.28 15.68 -0.37
CA ILE A 403 -13.29 16.77 -0.27
C ILE A 403 -11.91 16.34 -0.79
N ALA A 404 -11.51 15.08 -0.59
CA ALA A 404 -10.23 14.58 -1.06
C ALA A 404 -10.12 14.58 -2.60
N ILE A 405 -11.23 14.40 -3.33
CA ILE A 405 -11.27 14.40 -4.80
C ILE A 405 -10.72 15.71 -5.40
N PRO A 406 -11.30 16.90 -5.13
CA PRO A 406 -10.79 18.14 -5.67
C PRO A 406 -9.38 18.46 -5.19
N MET A 407 -9.00 18.14 -3.97
CA MET A 407 -7.64 18.38 -3.46
C MET A 407 -6.59 17.67 -4.30
N ILE A 408 -6.79 16.39 -4.58
CA ILE A 408 -5.87 15.59 -5.39
C ILE A 408 -5.91 16.02 -6.86
N PHE A 409 -7.10 16.30 -7.40
CA PHE A 409 -7.26 16.73 -8.77
C PHE A 409 -6.58 18.09 -9.04
N ILE A 410 -6.78 19.07 -8.16
CA ILE A 410 -6.14 20.39 -8.23
C ILE A 410 -4.62 20.26 -8.17
N SER A 411 -4.10 19.38 -7.29
CA SER A 411 -2.66 19.12 -7.19
C SER A 411 -2.06 18.65 -8.51
N ILE A 412 -2.73 17.71 -9.20
CA ILE A 412 -2.29 17.20 -10.51
C ILE A 412 -2.35 18.29 -11.57
N VAL A 413 -3.42 19.13 -11.57
CA VAL A 413 -3.56 20.23 -12.54
C VAL A 413 -2.48 21.27 -12.35
N ILE A 414 -2.21 21.68 -11.10
CA ILE A 414 -1.17 22.69 -10.80
C ILE A 414 0.21 22.15 -11.19
N ALA A 415 0.51 20.89 -10.87
CA ALA A 415 1.79 20.26 -11.25
C ALA A 415 1.98 20.25 -12.77
N ASN A 416 0.94 19.86 -13.53
CA ASN A 416 0.99 19.85 -14.98
C ASN A 416 1.14 21.26 -15.57
N ARG A 417 0.46 22.27 -15.02
CA ARG A 417 0.61 23.66 -15.47
C ARG A 417 2.02 24.21 -15.21
N LYS A 418 2.62 23.90 -14.07
CA LYS A 418 4.02 24.30 -13.78
C LYS A 418 4.99 23.65 -14.76
N ARG A 419 4.81 22.36 -15.08
CA ARG A 419 5.63 21.68 -16.09
C ARG A 419 5.46 22.27 -17.50
N ALA A 420 4.25 22.69 -17.86
CA ALA A 420 3.98 23.31 -19.16
C ALA A 420 4.65 24.67 -19.34
N LYS A 421 4.93 25.40 -18.25
CA LYS A 421 5.55 26.74 -18.26
C LYS A 421 7.09 26.72 -18.28
N LEU A 422 7.75 25.55 -18.13
CA LEU A 422 9.19 25.43 -18.24
C LEU A 422 9.63 25.66 -19.69
N PRO A 423 10.73 26.42 -19.95
CA PRO A 423 11.26 26.63 -21.29
C PRO A 423 11.63 25.32 -21.98
N VAL A 424 11.59 25.32 -23.33
CA VAL A 424 11.77 24.10 -24.13
C VAL A 424 13.09 23.40 -23.83
N SER A 425 14.16 24.16 -23.56
CA SER A 425 15.47 23.61 -23.12
C SER A 425 15.45 22.89 -21.78
N MET A 426 14.50 23.26 -20.89
CA MET A 426 14.28 22.54 -19.63
C MET A 426 13.17 21.49 -19.75
N LYS A 427 12.32 21.55 -20.77
CA LYS A 427 11.34 20.48 -21.06
C LYS A 427 12.02 19.22 -21.54
N GLU A 428 13.09 19.32 -22.32
CA GLU A 428 13.92 18.17 -22.73
C GLU A 428 14.69 17.54 -21.58
N ALA A 429 15.03 18.34 -20.55
CA ALA A 429 15.59 17.85 -19.29
C ALA A 429 14.52 17.34 -18.31
N THR A 430 13.22 17.53 -18.62
CA THR A 430 12.08 17.20 -17.74
C THR A 430 11.12 16.20 -18.37
N VAL A 431 11.35 15.74 -19.58
CA VAL A 431 10.67 14.66 -20.27
C VAL A 431 11.56 13.44 -20.33
#